data_e94af50a3ee445d7ff22a717136762f0
#
_entry.id   e94af50a3ee445d7ff22a717136762f0
#
_cell.length_a   1.000
_cell.length_b   1.000
_cell.length_c   1.000
_cell.angle_alpha   90.00
_cell.angle_beta   90.00
_cell.angle_gamma   90.00
#
_symmetry.space_group_name_H-M   'P 1'
#
loop_
_entity.id
_entity.type
_entity.pdbx_description
1 polymer ?
#
loop_
_entity_poly.entity_id
_entity_poly.type
_entity_poly.pdbx_seq_one_letter_code
_entity_poly.pdbx_strand_id
1 'polypeptide(L)'
;MRKRGGVWLANLNPRRGTEPGKVRPVLIVQSQALLDADHPSTLIIPFTTRLTDNAEPLRLRLPAQGRLKKDSDLLLDQLRAIDNRRLVEGPLWQCSPEFMARVDTALIEVLDLLSVVA
;
A
#
# COMPACT_ATOMS: atom_id res chain seq x y z
N MET A 1 9.70 -11.94 5.18
CA MET A 1 8.33 -12.24 5.61
C MET A 1 7.40 -11.08 5.32
N ARG A 2 6.29 -11.38 4.70
CA ARG A 2 5.29 -10.35 4.36
C ARG A 2 4.44 -10.04 5.59
N LYS A 3 4.44 -8.77 5.98
CA LYS A 3 3.66 -8.28 7.12
C LYS A 3 2.78 -7.12 6.69
N ARG A 4 1.61 -7.01 7.29
CA ARG A 4 0.77 -5.83 7.12
C ARG A 4 1.55 -4.58 7.55
N GLY A 5 1.54 -3.56 6.70
CA GLY A 5 2.35 -2.36 6.91
C GLY A 5 3.76 -2.43 6.33
N GLY A 6 4.15 -3.57 5.78
CA GLY A 6 5.42 -3.68 5.07
C GLY A 6 5.38 -2.99 3.72
N VAL A 7 6.47 -2.32 3.37
CA VAL A 7 6.66 -1.72 2.04
C VAL A 7 7.56 -2.65 1.24
N TRP A 8 7.07 -3.09 0.09
CA TRP A 8 7.77 -4.03 -0.80
C TRP A 8 7.86 -3.48 -2.21
N LEU A 9 8.86 -3.91 -2.96
CA LEU A 9 8.87 -3.71 -4.41
C LEU A 9 7.97 -4.75 -5.06
N ALA A 10 7.10 -4.30 -5.96
CA ALA A 10 6.21 -5.16 -6.71
C ALA A 10 6.27 -4.83 -8.20
N ASN A 11 6.18 -5.86 -9.02
CA ASN A 11 6.06 -5.69 -10.47
C ASN A 11 4.58 -5.55 -10.82
N LEU A 12 4.15 -4.34 -11.17
CA LEU A 12 2.77 -4.03 -11.50
C LEU A 12 2.51 -3.96 -13.01
N ASN A 13 3.48 -4.38 -13.82
CA ASN A 13 3.28 -4.48 -15.27
C ASN A 13 2.31 -5.63 -15.64
N PRO A 14 1.58 -5.51 -16.73
CA PRO A 14 1.47 -4.34 -17.59
C PRO A 14 0.57 -3.26 -16.99
N ARG A 15 0.86 -2.00 -17.31
CA ARG A 15 0.00 -0.87 -16.94
C ARG A 15 -1.31 -0.97 -17.72
N ARG A 16 -2.43 -0.72 -17.03
CA ARG A 16 -3.77 -0.71 -17.65
C ARG A 16 -4.52 0.54 -17.23
N GLY A 17 -4.86 1.40 -18.20
CA GLY A 17 -5.62 2.63 -17.96
C GLY A 17 -4.93 3.51 -16.91
N THR A 18 -5.65 3.84 -15.83
CA THR A 18 -5.12 4.65 -14.73
C THR A 18 -4.31 3.86 -13.71
N GLU A 19 -4.25 2.52 -13.84
CA GLU A 19 -3.50 1.68 -12.92
C GLU A 19 -2.00 1.92 -13.06
N PRO A 20 -1.27 2.11 -11.95
CA PRO A 20 0.18 2.21 -12.01
C PRO A 20 0.80 0.92 -12.55
N GLY A 21 1.75 1.07 -13.45
CA GLY A 21 2.57 -0.05 -13.92
C GLY A 21 3.97 0.00 -13.31
N LYS A 22 4.93 -0.69 -13.93
CA LYS A 22 6.35 -0.76 -13.56
C LYS A 22 6.58 -1.53 -12.26
N VAL A 23 7.85 -1.65 -11.90
CA VAL A 23 8.26 -2.09 -10.57
C VAL A 23 8.29 -0.86 -9.67
N ARG A 24 7.52 -0.90 -8.61
CA ARG A 24 7.42 0.22 -7.68
C ARG A 24 7.12 -0.24 -6.27
N PRO A 25 7.38 0.62 -5.26
CA PRO A 25 7.00 0.30 -3.89
C PRO A 25 5.49 0.18 -3.74
N VAL A 26 5.07 -0.78 -2.94
CA VAL A 26 3.67 -1.00 -2.57
C VAL A 26 3.59 -1.20 -1.06
N LEU A 27 2.46 -0.83 -0.47
CA LEU A 27 2.17 -1.07 0.93
C LEU A 27 1.28 -2.30 1.04
N ILE A 28 1.67 -3.27 1.87
CA ILE A 28 0.82 -4.42 2.19
C ILE A 28 -0.22 -3.98 3.21
N VAL A 29 -1.50 -4.10 2.83
CA VAL A 29 -2.62 -3.75 3.71
C VAL A 29 -3.51 -4.93 4.04
N GLN A 30 -3.21 -6.09 3.49
CA GLN A 30 -3.96 -7.32 3.77
C GLN A 30 -3.90 -7.69 5.25
N SER A 31 -4.99 -8.29 5.74
CA SER A 31 -5.05 -8.86 7.10
C SER A 31 -3.84 -9.75 7.36
N GLN A 32 -3.23 -9.60 8.54
CA GLN A 32 -2.09 -10.43 8.94
C GLN A 32 -2.45 -11.92 8.98
N ALA A 33 -3.70 -12.24 9.37
CA ALA A 33 -4.15 -13.64 9.40
C ALA A 33 -4.10 -14.30 8.01
N LEU A 34 -4.46 -13.55 6.96
CA LEU A 34 -4.38 -14.07 5.58
C LEU A 34 -2.94 -14.17 5.10
N LEU A 35 -2.08 -13.24 5.50
CA LEU A 35 -0.65 -13.31 5.20
C LEU A 35 -0.01 -14.52 5.86
N ASP A 36 -0.35 -14.77 7.11
CA ASP A 36 0.17 -15.91 7.88
C ASP A 36 -0.34 -17.26 7.32
N ALA A 37 -1.54 -17.26 6.76
CA ALA A 37 -2.12 -18.43 6.11
C ALA A 37 -1.59 -18.67 4.70
N ASP A 38 -0.65 -17.83 4.25
CA ASP A 38 -0.03 -17.91 2.93
C ASP A 38 -1.06 -17.85 1.78
N HIS A 39 -2.04 -16.97 1.93
CA HIS A 39 -3.03 -16.70 0.89
C HIS A 39 -2.32 -16.32 -0.42
N PRO A 40 -2.70 -16.87 -1.59
CA PRO A 40 -1.93 -16.75 -2.83
C PRO A 40 -1.91 -15.34 -3.45
N SER A 41 -2.80 -14.47 -3.04
CA SER A 41 -2.77 -13.06 -3.46
C SER A 41 -2.67 -12.13 -2.25
N THR A 42 -2.20 -10.92 -2.49
CA THR A 42 -2.00 -9.93 -1.43
C THR A 42 -2.65 -8.61 -1.83
N LEU A 43 -3.46 -8.06 -0.92
CA LEU A 43 -4.02 -6.71 -1.08
C LEU A 43 -2.92 -5.69 -0.79
N ILE A 44 -2.68 -4.83 -1.77
CA ILE A 44 -1.65 -3.79 -1.68
C ILE A 44 -2.19 -2.45 -2.15
N ILE A 45 -1.50 -1.39 -1.78
CA ILE A 45 -1.72 -0.05 -2.29
C ILE A 45 -0.40 0.44 -2.86
N PRO A 46 -0.34 0.87 -4.14
CA PRO A 46 0.91 1.34 -4.73
C PRO A 46 1.28 2.75 -4.26
N PHE A 47 2.58 3.01 -4.25
CA PHE A 47 3.14 4.35 -4.06
C PHE A 47 3.51 4.98 -5.40
N THR A 48 3.55 6.31 -5.41
CA THR A 48 4.10 7.08 -6.53
C THR A 48 5.06 8.13 -6.01
N THR A 49 6.11 8.42 -6.78
CA THR A 49 7.01 9.54 -6.48
C THR A 49 6.50 10.87 -7.05
N ARG A 50 5.41 10.85 -7.79
CA ARG A 50 4.70 12.06 -8.22
C ARG A 50 3.86 12.58 -7.07
N LEU A 51 4.40 13.55 -6.34
CA LEU A 51 3.76 14.06 -5.14
C LEU A 51 2.64 15.03 -5.46
N THR A 52 1.53 14.91 -4.72
CA THR A 52 0.39 15.84 -4.79
C THR A 52 0.02 16.23 -3.37
N ASP A 53 0.17 17.50 -3.03
CA ASP A 53 -0.15 18.00 -1.71
C ASP A 53 -1.66 18.11 -1.49
N ASN A 54 -2.09 18.05 -0.23
CA ASN A 54 -3.47 18.28 0.20
C ASN A 54 -4.49 17.37 -0.52
N ALA A 55 -4.13 16.11 -0.72
CA ALA A 55 -4.97 15.15 -1.45
C ALA A 55 -5.55 14.05 -0.56
N GLU A 56 -5.46 14.15 0.78
CA GLU A 56 -6.12 13.18 1.67
C GLU A 56 -7.65 13.23 1.48
N PRO A 57 -8.35 12.11 1.53
CA PRO A 57 -7.88 10.75 1.86
C PRO A 57 -7.34 9.97 0.66
N LEU A 58 -7.34 10.52 -0.54
CA LEU A 58 -6.91 9.78 -1.73
C LEU A 58 -5.42 9.51 -1.75
N ARG A 59 -4.63 10.34 -1.07
CA ARG A 59 -3.19 10.19 -0.97
C ARG A 59 -2.70 10.44 0.44
N LEU A 60 -1.74 9.63 0.88
CA LEU A 60 -1.01 9.83 2.13
C LEU A 60 0.48 9.83 1.82
N ARG A 61 1.20 10.82 2.34
CA ARG A 61 2.64 10.92 2.13
C ARG A 61 3.42 10.11 3.12
N LEU A 62 4.36 9.31 2.61
CA LEU A 62 5.37 8.63 3.39
C LEU A 62 6.74 9.19 3.01
N PRO A 63 7.44 9.87 3.95
CA PRO A 63 8.80 10.36 3.68
C PRO A 63 9.77 9.21 3.43
N ALA A 64 10.83 9.49 2.66
CA ALA A 64 11.91 8.55 2.44
C ALA A 64 12.50 8.11 3.77
N GLN A 65 12.66 6.81 3.96
CA GLN A 65 13.23 6.22 5.17
C GLN A 65 13.59 4.76 4.92
N GLY A 66 14.60 4.27 5.65
CA GLY A 66 15.09 2.92 5.43
C GLY A 66 15.54 2.71 4.01
N ARG A 67 15.05 1.65 3.38
CA ARG A 67 15.34 1.34 1.97
C ARG A 67 14.36 1.98 0.99
N LEU A 68 13.38 2.73 1.48
CA LEU A 68 12.52 3.57 0.64
C LEU A 68 13.27 4.87 0.36
N LYS A 69 13.77 5.02 -0.86
CA LYS A 69 14.76 6.05 -1.22
C LYS A 69 14.17 7.43 -1.47
N LYS A 70 12.89 7.53 -1.77
CA LYS A 70 12.24 8.78 -2.15
C LYS A 70 10.95 8.98 -1.38
N ASP A 71 10.64 10.24 -1.07
CA ASP A 71 9.31 10.59 -0.58
C ASP A 71 8.28 10.11 -1.58
N SER A 72 7.21 9.52 -1.09
CA SER A 72 6.21 8.86 -1.93
C SER A 72 4.81 9.14 -1.41
N ASP A 73 3.85 9.21 -2.32
CA ASP A 73 2.44 9.26 -1.98
C ASP A 73 1.80 7.89 -2.16
N LEU A 74 1.10 7.43 -1.15
CA LEU A 74 0.28 6.23 -1.20
C LEU A 74 -1.01 6.55 -1.96
N LEU A 75 -1.33 5.73 -2.96
CA LEU A 75 -2.50 5.94 -3.84
C LEU A 75 -3.68 5.11 -3.33
N LEU A 76 -4.43 5.63 -2.37
CA LEU A 76 -5.47 4.89 -1.65
C LEU A 76 -6.56 4.31 -2.57
N ASP A 77 -6.90 5.03 -3.62
CA ASP A 77 -7.92 4.60 -4.59
C ASP A 77 -7.41 3.55 -5.59
N GLN A 78 -6.13 3.22 -5.53
CA GLN A 78 -5.52 2.17 -6.36
C GLN A 78 -5.32 0.85 -5.58
N LEU A 79 -6.02 0.67 -4.48
CA LEU A 79 -6.05 -0.58 -3.74
C LEU A 79 -6.38 -1.74 -4.68
N ARG A 80 -5.55 -2.77 -4.65
CA ARG A 80 -5.75 -3.94 -5.53
C ARG A 80 -5.11 -5.20 -4.95
N ALA A 81 -5.61 -6.34 -5.39
CA ALA A 81 -4.97 -7.61 -5.11
C ALA A 81 -3.95 -7.92 -6.21
N ILE A 82 -2.80 -8.42 -5.80
CA ILE A 82 -1.79 -8.93 -6.74
C ILE A 82 -1.40 -10.35 -6.35
N ASP A 83 -0.98 -11.13 -7.34
CA ASP A 83 -0.39 -12.45 -7.09
C ASP A 83 0.89 -12.24 -6.27
N ASN A 84 1.13 -13.11 -5.28
CA ASN A 84 2.30 -12.98 -4.41
C ASN A 84 3.62 -12.99 -5.18
N ARG A 85 3.67 -13.63 -6.36
CA ARG A 85 4.86 -13.66 -7.21
C ARG A 85 5.25 -12.28 -7.75
N ARG A 86 4.34 -11.32 -7.71
CA ARG A 86 4.63 -9.94 -8.10
C ARG A 86 5.40 -9.17 -7.04
N LEU A 87 5.44 -9.65 -5.79
CA LEU A 87 6.26 -9.07 -4.73
C LEU A 87 7.69 -9.58 -4.92
N VAL A 88 8.58 -8.71 -5.41
CA VAL A 88 9.91 -9.15 -5.87
C VAL A 88 11.02 -8.92 -4.87
N GLU A 89 10.88 -7.95 -3.98
CA GLU A 89 11.90 -7.63 -2.98
C GLU A 89 11.28 -6.87 -1.80
N GLY A 90 11.71 -7.19 -0.60
CA GLY A 90 11.30 -6.46 0.60
C GLY A 90 11.62 -7.19 1.90
N PRO A 91 11.24 -6.60 3.03
CA PRO A 91 10.64 -5.28 3.14
C PRO A 91 11.65 -4.15 2.96
N LEU A 92 11.24 -3.07 2.32
CA LEU A 92 12.04 -1.84 2.24
C LEU A 92 11.90 -1.01 3.51
N TRP A 93 10.76 -1.11 4.15
CA TRP A 93 10.40 -0.41 5.37
C TRP A 93 9.20 -1.09 6.01
N GLN A 94 9.07 -0.97 7.32
CA GLN A 94 7.88 -1.37 8.06
C GLN A 94 7.24 -0.11 8.63
N CYS A 95 6.04 0.21 8.17
CA CYS A 95 5.34 1.40 8.62
C CYS A 95 4.94 1.31 10.08
N SER A 96 4.95 2.47 10.76
CA SER A 96 4.56 2.58 12.16
C SER A 96 3.07 2.31 12.34
N PRO A 97 2.66 1.90 13.56
CA PRO A 97 1.23 1.78 13.88
C PRO A 97 0.47 3.09 13.65
N GLU A 98 1.10 4.23 13.90
CA GLU A 98 0.50 5.55 13.69
C GLU A 98 0.21 5.81 12.21
N PHE A 99 1.16 5.50 11.34
CA PHE A 99 0.94 5.63 9.90
C PHE A 99 -0.16 4.68 9.43
N MET A 100 -0.14 3.42 9.89
CA MET A 100 -1.15 2.44 9.52
C MET A 100 -2.54 2.82 9.99
N ALA A 101 -2.66 3.48 11.16
CA ALA A 101 -3.94 4.02 11.61
C ALA A 101 -4.48 5.10 10.66
N ARG A 102 -3.60 5.93 10.10
CA ARG A 102 -3.99 6.92 9.08
C ARG A 102 -4.44 6.24 7.79
N VAL A 103 -3.76 5.17 7.39
CA VAL A 103 -4.14 4.35 6.22
C VAL A 103 -5.52 3.75 6.44
N ASP A 104 -5.77 3.17 7.61
CA ASP A 104 -7.07 2.57 7.94
C ASP A 104 -8.19 3.60 7.87
N THR A 105 -7.99 4.79 8.45
CA THR A 105 -8.97 5.87 8.41
C THR A 105 -9.25 6.31 6.97
N ALA A 106 -8.21 6.46 6.16
CA ALA A 106 -8.36 6.84 4.76
C ALA A 106 -9.10 5.77 3.95
N LEU A 107 -8.83 4.49 4.20
CA LEU A 107 -9.52 3.38 3.53
C LEU A 107 -11.00 3.34 3.91
N ILE A 108 -11.34 3.57 5.16
CA ILE A 108 -12.74 3.66 5.60
C ILE A 108 -13.46 4.72 4.79
N GLU A 109 -12.84 5.87 4.59
CA GLU A 109 -13.44 6.97 3.84
C GLU A 109 -13.51 6.69 2.34
N VAL A 110 -12.42 6.24 1.73
CA VAL A 110 -12.35 5.96 0.29
C VAL A 110 -13.29 4.83 -0.12
N LEU A 111 -13.44 3.81 0.72
CA LEU A 111 -14.30 2.66 0.46
C LEU A 111 -15.73 2.84 0.99
N ASP A 112 -16.02 3.95 1.63
CA ASP A 112 -17.31 4.22 2.25
C ASP A 112 -17.73 3.11 3.21
N LEU A 113 -16.80 2.63 4.02
CA LEU A 113 -17.08 1.60 5.00
C LEU A 113 -17.79 2.23 6.19
N LEU A 114 -18.90 1.61 6.61
CA LEU A 114 -19.58 2.03 7.81
C LEU A 114 -18.66 1.80 9.01
N SER A 115 -18.24 2.90 9.62
CA SER A 115 -17.66 2.84 10.94
C SER A 115 -18.78 2.40 11.88
N VAL A 116 -18.79 1.13 12.26
CA VAL A 116 -19.69 0.67 13.30
C VAL A 116 -19.13 1.19 14.61
N VAL A 117 -19.48 2.41 14.93
CA VAL A 117 -19.36 2.89 16.30
C VAL A 117 -20.61 2.40 17.00
N ALA A 118 -20.41 1.37 17.76
CA ALA A 118 -21.48 0.94 18.63
C ALA A 118 -21.79 2.06 19.63
#